data_b5b0ccb81b41583cb247839ae3d75b4f
#
_entry.id   b5b0ccb81b41583cb247839ae3d75b4f
#
_cell.length_a   1.000
_cell.length_b   1.000
_cell.length_c   1.000
_cell.angle_alpha   90.00
_cell.angle_beta   90.00
_cell.angle_gamma   90.00
#
_symmetry.space_group_name_H-M   'P 1'
#
loop_
_entity.id
_entity.type
_entity.pdbx_description
1 polymer ?
#
loop_
_entity_poly.entity_id
_entity_poly.type
_entity_poly.pdbx_seq_one_letter_code
_entity_poly.pdbx_strand_id
1 'polypeptide(L)'
;MSRHMPIAALAAIVLLAARPGLAADAKQMEDNKKAVAAFYDAVLNQKDFDAAAKYLGSRYTQHNPGAADGPEGLKGFIAFLKDKFPNNRSEIKRIFADGDYVIVHVHAVREPGTRGNAIIDIFKLENGKIVEHWDVVQPIPEKPANTNGMF
;
A
#
# COMPACT_ATOMS: atom_id res chain seq x y z
N MET A 1 -16.08 50.39 -54.11
CA MET A 1 -14.94 50.45 -53.17
C MET A 1 -15.30 49.70 -51.90
N SER A 2 -14.96 48.44 -51.81
CA SER A 2 -15.29 47.55 -50.66
C SER A 2 -14.07 47.48 -49.72
N ARG A 3 -14.24 47.95 -48.50
CA ARG A 3 -13.19 47.91 -47.47
C ARG A 3 -13.32 46.63 -46.68
N HIS A 4 -12.38 45.70 -46.86
CA HIS A 4 -12.27 44.50 -45.99
C HIS A 4 -11.50 44.93 -44.71
N MET A 5 -12.16 44.79 -43.56
CA MET A 5 -11.54 44.86 -42.23
C MET A 5 -10.95 43.50 -41.89
N PRO A 6 -9.72 43.40 -41.41
CA PRO A 6 -9.17 42.12 -40.94
C PRO A 6 -9.73 41.80 -39.54
N ILE A 7 -10.25 40.63 -39.40
CA ILE A 7 -10.66 40.04 -38.08
C ILE A 7 -9.35 39.57 -37.42
N ALA A 8 -8.96 40.27 -36.36
CA ALA A 8 -7.84 39.80 -35.52
C ALA A 8 -8.37 38.67 -34.60
N ALA A 9 -7.92 37.44 -34.84
CA ALA A 9 -8.20 36.33 -33.97
C ALA A 9 -7.34 36.43 -32.69
N LEU A 10 -7.98 36.72 -31.55
CA LEU A 10 -7.35 36.72 -30.25
C LEU A 10 -7.24 35.26 -29.79
N ALA A 11 -6.05 34.68 -29.85
CA ALA A 11 -5.76 33.35 -29.28
C ALA A 11 -5.62 33.49 -27.76
N ALA A 12 -6.63 33.07 -27.01
CA ALA A 12 -6.56 32.99 -25.56
C ALA A 12 -5.66 31.81 -25.16
N ILE A 13 -4.44 32.10 -24.71
CA ILE A 13 -3.55 31.11 -24.10
C ILE A 13 -4.07 30.86 -22.67
N VAL A 14 -4.77 29.74 -22.46
CA VAL A 14 -5.13 29.29 -21.13
C VAL A 14 -3.89 28.68 -20.48
N LEU A 15 -3.17 29.47 -19.66
CA LEU A 15 -2.14 28.92 -18.77
C LEU A 15 -2.85 28.07 -17.71
N LEU A 16 -2.74 26.73 -17.83
CA LEU A 16 -3.06 25.81 -16.75
C LEU A 16 -1.99 25.99 -15.66
N ALA A 17 -2.25 26.89 -14.72
CA ALA A 17 -1.42 26.97 -13.51
C ALA A 17 -1.61 25.67 -12.72
N ALA A 18 -0.56 24.87 -12.59
CA ALA A 18 -0.55 23.71 -11.71
C ALA A 18 -0.95 24.17 -10.29
N ARG A 19 -2.01 23.58 -9.73
CA ARG A 19 -2.45 23.88 -8.36
C ARG A 19 -1.41 23.28 -7.40
N PRO A 20 -0.70 24.09 -6.59
CA PRO A 20 0.36 23.58 -5.72
C PRO A 20 -0.14 22.51 -4.70
N GLY A 21 -1.41 22.58 -4.30
CA GLY A 21 -2.03 21.57 -3.43
C GLY A 21 -2.05 20.16 -4.06
N LEU A 22 -2.47 20.03 -5.33
CA LEU A 22 -2.55 18.72 -6.00
C LEU A 22 -1.18 18.06 -6.15
N ALA A 23 -0.12 18.84 -6.34
CA ALA A 23 1.24 18.30 -6.43
C ALA A 23 1.78 17.85 -5.05
N ALA A 24 1.43 18.57 -3.98
CA ALA A 24 1.77 18.19 -2.62
C ALA A 24 1.05 16.90 -2.21
N ASP A 25 -0.24 16.77 -2.51
CA ASP A 25 -1.03 15.56 -2.24
C ASP A 25 -0.50 14.35 -3.01
N ALA A 26 -0.14 14.53 -4.28
CA ALA A 26 0.44 13.45 -5.09
C ALA A 26 1.80 13.00 -4.51
N LYS A 27 2.64 13.92 -4.07
CA LYS A 27 3.92 13.58 -3.43
C LYS A 27 3.71 12.83 -2.12
N GLN A 28 2.76 13.26 -1.29
CA GLN A 28 2.43 12.58 -0.04
C GLN A 28 1.99 11.13 -0.29
N MET A 29 1.10 10.91 -1.27
CA MET A 29 0.66 9.57 -1.63
C MET A 29 1.81 8.67 -2.09
N GLU A 30 2.75 9.19 -2.89
CA GLU A 30 3.94 8.44 -3.30
C GLU A 30 4.86 8.11 -2.12
N ASP A 31 5.05 9.04 -1.19
CA ASP A 31 5.87 8.81 0.01
C ASP A 31 5.18 7.81 0.95
N ASN A 32 3.85 7.87 1.09
CA ASN A 32 3.05 6.90 1.84
C ASN A 32 3.17 5.49 1.26
N LYS A 33 3.10 5.32 -0.06
CA LYS A 33 3.31 4.01 -0.73
C LYS A 33 4.69 3.45 -0.43
N LYS A 34 5.75 4.28 -0.50
CA LYS A 34 7.12 3.85 -0.17
C LYS A 34 7.25 3.42 1.29
N ALA A 35 6.65 4.18 2.21
CA ALA A 35 6.66 3.86 3.63
C ALA A 35 5.99 2.50 3.90
N VAL A 36 4.80 2.27 3.33
CA VAL A 36 4.07 1.00 3.46
C VAL A 36 4.84 -0.16 2.81
N ALA A 37 5.41 0.01 1.62
CA ALA A 37 6.20 -1.04 0.97
C ALA A 37 7.42 -1.44 1.80
N ALA A 38 8.14 -0.47 2.37
CA ALA A 38 9.29 -0.72 3.23
C ALA A 38 8.89 -1.37 4.58
N PHE A 39 7.79 -0.90 5.19
CA PHE A 39 7.21 -1.53 6.37
C PHE A 39 6.84 -2.99 6.11
N TYR A 40 6.14 -3.24 5.01
CA TYR A 40 5.69 -4.56 4.61
C TYR A 40 6.85 -5.53 4.43
N ASP A 41 7.91 -5.10 3.75
CA ASP A 41 9.13 -5.90 3.58
C ASP A 41 9.83 -6.17 4.92
N ALA A 42 9.96 -5.16 5.79
CA ALA A 42 10.55 -5.30 7.12
C ALA A 42 9.79 -6.32 7.98
N VAL A 43 8.44 -6.27 7.97
CA VAL A 43 7.59 -7.18 8.75
C VAL A 43 7.61 -8.59 8.18
N LEU A 44 7.29 -8.75 6.90
CA LEU A 44 6.93 -10.04 6.31
C LEU A 44 8.15 -10.80 5.75
N ASN A 45 9.11 -10.10 5.15
CA ASN A 45 10.26 -10.74 4.50
C ASN A 45 11.50 -10.73 5.39
N GLN A 46 11.88 -9.57 5.94
CA GLN A 46 13.04 -9.44 6.82
C GLN A 46 12.75 -9.94 8.24
N LYS A 47 11.47 -9.84 8.67
CA LYS A 47 11.01 -10.17 10.02
C LYS A 47 11.76 -9.37 11.10
N ASP A 48 11.99 -8.09 10.81
CA ASP A 48 12.73 -7.15 11.65
C ASP A 48 11.77 -6.11 12.25
N PHE A 49 11.46 -6.27 13.54
CA PHE A 49 10.57 -5.34 14.24
C PHE A 49 11.17 -3.94 14.35
N ASP A 50 12.47 -3.83 14.63
CA ASP A 50 13.12 -2.52 14.82
C ASP A 50 13.16 -1.72 13.50
N ALA A 51 13.34 -2.41 12.38
CA ALA A 51 13.21 -1.81 11.06
C ALA A 51 11.77 -1.38 10.76
N ALA A 52 10.78 -2.24 11.09
CA ALA A 52 9.36 -1.96 10.89
C ALA A 52 8.84 -0.82 11.77
N ALA A 53 9.26 -0.76 13.04
CA ALA A 53 8.82 0.23 14.03
C ALA A 53 9.10 1.68 13.59
N LYS A 54 10.09 1.90 12.74
CA LYS A 54 10.41 3.23 12.17
C LYS A 54 9.26 3.83 11.35
N TYR A 55 8.37 2.99 10.84
CA TYR A 55 7.22 3.40 10.03
C TYR A 55 5.92 3.54 10.84
N LEU A 56 5.89 3.06 12.10
CA LEU A 56 4.72 3.18 12.96
C LEU A 56 4.58 4.59 13.53
N GLY A 57 3.32 4.99 13.71
CA GLY A 57 2.95 6.23 14.41
C GLY A 57 2.90 6.06 15.92
N SER A 58 2.24 7.02 16.59
CA SER A 58 2.05 7.02 18.05
C SER A 58 1.11 5.92 18.55
N ARG A 59 0.32 5.35 17.63
CA ARG A 59 -0.55 4.18 17.83
C ARG A 59 -0.41 3.25 16.62
N TYR A 60 -0.82 2.01 16.78
CA TYR A 60 -1.01 1.05 15.69
C TYR A 60 -2.24 0.21 16.02
N THR A 61 -3.37 0.61 15.46
CA THR A 61 -4.65 -0.11 15.67
C THR A 61 -4.79 -1.22 14.65
N GLN A 62 -4.96 -2.44 15.13
CA GLN A 62 -5.08 -3.64 14.31
C GLN A 62 -6.53 -4.10 14.20
N HIS A 63 -7.04 -4.22 12.96
CA HIS A 63 -8.41 -4.65 12.70
C HIS A 63 -8.52 -6.09 12.18
N ASN A 64 -7.39 -6.79 11.96
CA ASN A 64 -7.43 -8.23 11.69
C ASN A 64 -7.81 -8.98 12.98
N PRO A 65 -8.92 -9.74 13.03
CA PRO A 65 -9.36 -10.42 14.25
C PRO A 65 -8.41 -11.54 14.70
N GLY A 66 -7.50 -11.98 13.85
CA GLY A 66 -6.49 -13.00 14.15
C GLY A 66 -5.16 -12.44 14.66
N ALA A 67 -5.02 -11.12 14.79
CA ALA A 67 -3.79 -10.45 15.22
C ALA A 67 -4.01 -9.63 16.49
N ALA A 68 -3.04 -9.64 17.42
CA ALA A 68 -3.09 -8.80 18.60
C ALA A 68 -2.87 -7.33 18.25
N ASP A 69 -3.51 -6.43 18.99
CA ASP A 69 -3.45 -4.99 18.79
C ASP A 69 -2.12 -4.38 19.22
N GLY A 70 -1.80 -3.23 18.64
CA GLY A 70 -0.68 -2.38 18.99
C GLY A 70 0.68 -2.87 18.52
N PRO A 71 1.74 -2.07 18.75
CA PRO A 71 3.13 -2.42 18.36
C PRO A 71 3.63 -3.74 18.97
N GLU A 72 3.24 -4.05 20.20
CA GLU A 72 3.62 -5.31 20.86
C GLU A 72 2.94 -6.52 20.19
N GLY A 73 1.69 -6.36 19.72
CA GLY A 73 1.01 -7.37 18.91
C GLY A 73 1.77 -7.66 17.61
N LEU A 74 2.20 -6.61 16.91
CA LEU A 74 3.02 -6.73 15.71
C LEU A 74 4.36 -7.42 16.00
N LYS A 75 5.02 -7.07 17.09
CA LYS A 75 6.28 -7.70 17.52
C LYS A 75 6.10 -9.20 17.79
N GLY A 76 5.02 -9.57 18.46
CA GLY A 76 4.64 -10.97 18.67
C GLY A 76 4.38 -11.72 17.36
N PHE A 77 3.70 -11.09 16.41
CA PHE A 77 3.46 -11.66 15.09
C PHE A 77 4.77 -11.88 14.30
N ILE A 78 5.70 -10.93 14.33
CA ILE A 78 7.02 -11.08 13.70
C ILE A 78 7.80 -12.24 14.34
N ALA A 79 7.78 -12.35 15.68
CA ALA A 79 8.43 -13.46 16.38
C ALA A 79 7.81 -14.81 15.98
N PHE A 80 6.48 -14.88 15.89
CA PHE A 80 5.78 -16.06 15.39
C PHE A 80 6.18 -16.44 13.96
N LEU A 81 6.32 -15.47 13.05
CA LEU A 81 6.78 -15.73 11.69
C LEU A 81 8.22 -16.25 11.65
N LYS A 82 9.10 -15.70 12.47
CA LYS A 82 10.49 -16.17 12.59
C LYS A 82 10.56 -17.64 13.02
N ASP A 83 9.73 -18.01 13.99
CA ASP A 83 9.74 -19.35 14.57
C ASP A 83 9.06 -20.37 13.66
N LYS A 84 7.85 -20.08 13.19
CA LYS A 84 7.01 -21.06 12.48
C LYS A 84 7.17 -21.04 10.96
N PHE A 85 7.48 -19.89 10.39
CA PHE A 85 7.52 -19.67 8.95
C PHE A 85 8.78 -18.90 8.53
N PRO A 86 10.00 -19.40 8.84
CA PRO A 86 11.25 -18.66 8.56
C PRO A 86 11.43 -18.35 7.07
N ASN A 87 10.89 -19.19 6.21
CA ASN A 87 11.02 -19.10 4.76
C ASN A 87 9.79 -18.48 4.06
N ASN A 88 8.85 -17.89 4.82
CA ASN A 88 7.72 -17.20 4.20
C ASN A 88 8.20 -16.07 3.29
N ARG A 89 7.41 -15.81 2.24
CA ARG A 89 7.61 -14.69 1.30
C ARG A 89 6.29 -14.00 1.06
N SER A 90 6.35 -12.68 0.98
CA SER A 90 5.23 -11.82 0.60
C SER A 90 5.69 -10.88 -0.49
N GLU A 91 4.94 -10.85 -1.59
CA GLU A 91 5.22 -10.02 -2.75
C GLU A 91 4.05 -9.07 -3.02
N ILE A 92 4.29 -7.78 -2.96
CA ILE A 92 3.30 -6.77 -3.35
C ILE A 92 3.16 -6.80 -4.88
N LYS A 93 1.97 -7.18 -5.35
CA LYS A 93 1.63 -7.21 -6.78
C LYS A 93 1.12 -5.87 -7.28
N ARG A 94 0.42 -5.12 -6.45
CA ARG A 94 -0.10 -3.77 -6.73
C ARG A 94 -0.11 -2.95 -5.46
N ILE A 95 0.13 -1.65 -5.59
CA ILE A 95 0.05 -0.68 -4.51
C ILE A 95 -0.65 0.58 -5.01
N PHE A 96 -1.61 1.06 -4.24
CA PHE A 96 -2.40 2.25 -4.53
C PHE A 96 -2.40 3.15 -3.31
N ALA A 97 -2.61 4.45 -3.51
CA ALA A 97 -2.85 5.40 -2.43
C ALA A 97 -4.00 6.33 -2.77
N ASP A 98 -4.79 6.66 -1.75
CA ASP A 98 -5.84 7.68 -1.81
C ASP A 98 -5.79 8.47 -0.50
N GLY A 99 -5.34 9.72 -0.56
CA GLY A 99 -5.07 10.55 0.61
C GLY A 99 -4.13 9.87 1.60
N ASP A 100 -4.62 9.64 2.79
CA ASP A 100 -3.88 9.02 3.90
C ASP A 100 -3.94 7.48 3.90
N TYR A 101 -4.62 6.88 2.93
CA TYR A 101 -4.75 5.43 2.83
C TYR A 101 -3.83 4.85 1.76
N VAL A 102 -3.22 3.71 2.08
CA VAL A 102 -2.47 2.89 1.13
C VAL A 102 -3.06 1.49 1.11
N ILE A 103 -3.32 1.00 -0.09
CA ILE A 103 -3.88 -0.34 -0.33
C ILE A 103 -2.84 -1.15 -1.07
N VAL A 104 -2.55 -2.37 -0.60
CA VAL A 104 -1.66 -3.31 -1.28
C VAL A 104 -2.40 -4.60 -1.61
N HIS A 105 -2.16 -5.11 -2.82
CA HIS A 105 -2.58 -6.44 -3.24
C HIS A 105 -1.36 -7.35 -3.26
N VAL A 106 -1.39 -8.40 -2.48
CA VAL A 106 -0.22 -9.19 -2.12
C VAL A 106 -0.40 -10.67 -2.40
N HIS A 107 0.67 -11.31 -2.88
CA HIS A 107 0.84 -12.76 -2.86
C HIS A 107 1.69 -13.14 -1.64
N ALA A 108 1.07 -13.81 -0.67
CA ALA A 108 1.76 -14.27 0.54
C ALA A 108 1.87 -15.80 0.54
N VAL A 109 3.11 -16.32 0.60
CA VAL A 109 3.41 -17.74 0.68
C VAL A 109 4.11 -18.00 2.02
N ARG A 110 3.40 -18.59 2.98
CA ARG A 110 3.96 -18.93 4.30
C ARG A 110 4.90 -20.12 4.23
N GLU A 111 4.51 -21.17 3.50
CA GLU A 111 5.29 -22.38 3.33
C GLU A 111 5.69 -22.52 1.86
N PRO A 112 7.00 -22.60 1.55
CA PRO A 112 7.48 -22.80 0.19
C PRO A 112 6.83 -24.03 -0.47
N GLY A 113 6.46 -23.87 -1.74
CA GLY A 113 5.79 -24.93 -2.52
C GLY A 113 4.26 -24.93 -2.37
N THR A 114 3.67 -24.15 -1.46
CA THR A 114 2.23 -23.96 -1.40
C THR A 114 1.79 -22.82 -2.34
N ARG A 115 0.49 -22.77 -2.66
CA ARG A 115 -0.08 -21.69 -3.48
C ARG A 115 -0.11 -20.36 -2.74
N GLY A 116 -0.20 -20.39 -1.40
CA GLY A 116 -0.30 -19.20 -0.57
C GLY A 116 -1.69 -18.56 -0.60
N ASN A 117 -1.71 -17.26 -0.31
CA ASN A 117 -2.91 -16.45 -0.20
C ASN A 117 -2.80 -15.20 -1.07
N ALA A 118 -3.92 -14.74 -1.59
CA ALA A 118 -4.12 -13.38 -2.04
C ALA A 118 -4.61 -12.56 -0.86
N ILE A 119 -3.98 -11.41 -0.61
CA ILE A 119 -4.31 -10.53 0.51
C ILE A 119 -4.55 -9.13 -0.03
N ILE A 120 -5.57 -8.47 0.49
CA ILE A 120 -5.73 -7.02 0.39
C ILE A 120 -5.50 -6.45 1.77
N ASP A 121 -4.41 -5.70 1.93
CA ASP A 121 -4.15 -4.93 3.14
C ASP A 121 -4.46 -3.45 2.89
N ILE A 122 -5.03 -2.79 3.89
CA ILE A 122 -5.28 -1.36 3.91
C ILE A 122 -4.54 -0.77 5.11
N PHE A 123 -3.76 0.26 4.85
CA PHE A 123 -3.04 1.02 5.88
C PHE A 123 -3.53 2.45 5.90
N LYS A 124 -3.78 3.00 7.08
CA LYS A 124 -3.98 4.43 7.27
C LYS A 124 -2.71 5.04 7.84
N LEU A 125 -2.31 6.18 7.28
CA LEU A 125 -1.13 6.90 7.75
C LEU A 125 -1.54 8.27 8.32
N GLU A 126 -0.77 8.74 9.28
CA GLU A 126 -0.80 10.10 9.80
C GLU A 126 0.62 10.66 9.79
N ASN A 127 0.84 11.77 9.10
CA ASN A 127 2.17 12.37 8.94
C ASN A 127 3.23 11.37 8.40
N GLY A 128 2.84 10.53 7.44
CA GLY A 128 3.72 9.52 6.84
C GLY A 128 4.03 8.32 7.73
N LYS A 129 3.28 8.14 8.84
CA LYS A 129 3.42 7.01 9.77
C LYS A 129 2.15 6.18 9.81
N ILE A 130 2.30 4.86 9.79
CA ILE A 130 1.21 3.90 9.83
C ILE A 130 0.58 3.91 11.23
N VAL A 131 -0.74 4.10 11.29
CA VAL A 131 -1.50 4.17 12.54
C VAL A 131 -2.62 3.15 12.63
N GLU A 132 -3.11 2.62 11.49
CA GLU A 132 -4.17 1.60 11.47
C GLU A 132 -3.95 0.62 10.31
N HIS A 133 -4.40 -0.62 10.49
CA HIS A 133 -4.28 -1.69 9.52
C HIS A 133 -5.52 -2.58 9.49
N TRP A 134 -6.00 -2.90 8.29
CA TRP A 134 -7.04 -3.89 7.97
C TRP A 134 -6.51 -4.84 6.92
N ASP A 135 -7.01 -6.07 6.92
CA ASP A 135 -6.76 -6.99 5.81
C ASP A 135 -7.94 -7.91 5.51
N VAL A 136 -7.91 -8.45 4.30
CA VAL A 136 -8.76 -9.57 3.89
C VAL A 136 -7.87 -10.61 3.23
N VAL A 137 -7.93 -11.84 3.72
CA VAL A 137 -7.09 -12.94 3.28
C VAL A 137 -7.94 -13.98 2.56
N GLN A 138 -7.56 -14.32 1.32
CA GLN A 138 -8.20 -15.36 0.54
C GLN A 138 -7.17 -16.43 0.13
N PRO A 139 -7.36 -17.71 0.52
CA PRO A 139 -6.53 -18.81 0.02
C PRO A 139 -6.63 -18.96 -1.49
N ILE A 140 -5.53 -19.22 -2.16
CA ILE A 140 -5.50 -19.50 -3.61
C ILE A 140 -5.99 -20.93 -3.83
N PRO A 141 -7.11 -21.15 -4.55
CA PRO A 141 -7.72 -22.45 -4.66
C PRO A 141 -6.90 -23.39 -5.56
N GLU A 142 -6.98 -24.70 -5.28
CA GLU A 142 -6.36 -25.71 -6.13
C GLU A 142 -7.06 -25.84 -7.50
N LYS A 143 -8.38 -25.67 -7.49
CA LYS A 143 -9.24 -25.79 -8.67
C LYS A 143 -10.04 -24.50 -8.82
N PRO A 144 -9.46 -23.47 -9.46
CA PRO A 144 -10.20 -22.24 -9.70
C PRO A 144 -11.28 -22.45 -10.78
N ALA A 145 -12.36 -21.69 -10.71
CA ALA A 145 -13.43 -21.72 -11.69
C ALA A 145 -13.04 -21.06 -13.04
N ASN A 146 -11.94 -20.34 -13.08
CA ASN A 146 -11.38 -19.70 -14.27
C ASN A 146 -9.84 -19.76 -14.25
N THR A 147 -9.20 -19.39 -15.36
CA THR A 147 -7.74 -19.46 -15.53
C THR A 147 -7.04 -18.11 -15.46
N ASN A 148 -7.73 -17.03 -15.01
CA ASN A 148 -7.16 -15.67 -15.02
C ASN A 148 -6.12 -15.43 -13.91
N GLY A 149 -6.09 -16.29 -12.88
CA GLY A 149 -5.29 -16.10 -11.69
C GLY A 149 -5.93 -15.07 -10.73
N MET A 150 -5.20 -14.78 -9.64
CA MET A 150 -5.66 -13.83 -8.61
C MET A 150 -4.82 -12.53 -8.58
N PHE A 151 -3.85 -12.37 -9.52
CA PHE A 151 -2.93 -11.24 -9.52
C PHE A 151 -2.78 -10.60 -10.89
#